data_1983627b6eaa6e7be38158c3d8f75f5c
#
_entry.id   1983627b6eaa6e7be38158c3d8f75f5c
#
_cell.length_a   1.000
_cell.length_b   1.000
_cell.length_c   1.000
_cell.angle_alpha   90.00
_cell.angle_beta   90.00
_cell.angle_gamma   90.00
#
_symmetry.space_group_name_H-M   'P 1'
#
loop_
_entity.id
_entity.type
_entity.pdbx_description
1 polymer ?
#
loop_
_entity_poly.entity_id
_entity_poly.type
_entity_poly.pdbx_seq_one_letter_code
_entity_poly.pdbx_strand_id
1 'polypeptide(L)'
;FINEDNKQSESDNSSINLYEVWIDRKSHNNSLLATLRSVLSPKLTNELKLQHFLVYEATTPNKQLPSSNIPRAIVENVESISGDKSMYTSIQLGGQRYAPEHFKDNVLQLVDNMYYNTDRINYTFGADFMYTNMKSLYGSEMNGRFFFTGLDNFEHMTPYRYAREIALVDDPTVKMNTLNSAIYGQLQTKLFTGFEVMAGIRADYTRYFNHANFNQTVYDELGLRTDNVISTFQLQPRVQFTWDVNDKHQDIIRLGAGIFGSDLNNYSMINNMLFDGTKVASVDIQGNLVPTPNFPAYRKDPSTA
;
A
#
# COMPACT_ATOMS: atom_id res chain seq x y z
N PHE A 1 17.95 10.91 -1.83
CA PHE A 1 18.08 9.89 -0.76
C PHE A 1 17.35 10.40 0.46
N ILE A 2 16.34 9.67 0.92
CA ILE A 2 15.67 9.91 2.20
C ILE A 2 15.84 8.65 3.02
N ASN A 3 16.50 8.78 4.16
CA ASN A 3 16.62 7.73 5.18
C ASN A 3 15.96 8.23 6.45
N GLU A 4 14.97 7.53 6.93
CA GLU A 4 14.28 7.85 8.17
C GLU A 4 14.28 6.64 9.09
N ASP A 5 14.73 6.85 10.33
CA ASP A 5 14.58 5.93 11.46
C ASP A 5 13.62 6.56 12.45
N ASN A 6 12.40 6.06 12.52
CA ASN A 6 11.35 6.58 13.38
C ASN A 6 10.88 5.54 14.38
N LYS A 7 10.77 5.95 15.65
CA LYS A 7 10.06 5.20 16.70
C LYS A 7 8.66 5.74 16.80
N GLN A 8 7.68 4.90 16.60
CA GLN A 8 6.27 5.29 16.62
C GLN A 8 5.46 4.43 17.56
N SER A 9 4.63 5.11 18.36
CA SER A 9 3.46 4.50 18.96
C SER A 9 2.42 4.32 17.86
N GLU A 10 2.04 3.09 17.54
CA GLU A 10 0.80 2.92 16.79
C GLU A 10 -0.37 3.12 17.74
N SER A 11 -1.04 4.24 17.57
CA SER A 11 -2.32 4.47 18.21
C SER A 11 -3.43 3.85 17.37
N ASP A 12 -3.99 2.77 17.87
CA ASP A 12 -5.41 2.50 17.64
C ASP A 12 -6.17 3.60 18.41
N ASN A 13 -6.96 4.42 17.74
CA ASN A 13 -7.56 5.65 18.28
C ASN A 13 -8.44 5.46 19.54
N SER A 14 -8.69 4.22 19.94
CA SER A 14 -9.51 3.83 21.08
C SER A 14 -8.73 3.15 22.21
N SER A 15 -7.40 3.02 22.12
CA SER A 15 -6.61 2.27 23.09
C SER A 15 -5.37 3.01 23.57
N ILE A 16 -4.94 2.71 24.79
CA ILE A 16 -3.67 3.14 25.37
C ILE A 16 -2.62 2.11 25.04
N ASN A 17 -1.63 2.48 24.24
CA ASN A 17 -0.51 1.62 23.87
C ASN A 17 0.65 1.85 24.83
N LEU A 18 1.03 0.84 25.61
CA LEU A 18 2.23 0.89 26.42
C LEU A 18 3.48 0.88 25.53
N TYR A 19 4.60 1.37 26.08
CA TYR A 19 5.83 1.58 25.30
C TYR A 19 6.36 0.31 24.61
N GLU A 20 6.14 -0.87 25.16
CA GLU A 20 6.57 -2.13 24.55
C GLU A 20 5.85 -2.49 23.25
N VAL A 21 4.66 -1.93 22.99
CA VAL A 21 3.92 -2.10 21.74
C VAL A 21 4.41 -1.17 20.61
N TRP A 22 5.36 -0.30 20.89
CA TRP A 22 5.92 0.63 19.91
C TRP A 22 6.78 -0.11 18.88
N ILE A 23 6.96 0.50 17.73
CA ILE A 23 7.74 -0.03 16.62
C ILE A 23 8.96 0.82 16.33
N ASP A 24 9.97 0.17 15.74
CA ASP A 24 11.04 0.83 15.04
C ASP A 24 10.74 0.76 13.53
N ARG A 25 10.60 1.91 12.87
CA ARG A 25 10.37 1.99 11.42
C ARG A 25 11.61 2.54 10.73
N LYS A 26 12.01 1.86 9.65
CA LYS A 26 13.08 2.30 8.75
C LYS A 26 12.54 2.50 7.36
N SER A 27 12.86 3.64 6.76
CA SER A 27 12.50 3.95 5.37
C SER A 27 13.73 4.39 4.58
N HIS A 28 13.91 3.80 3.41
CA HIS A 28 14.94 4.19 2.44
C HIS A 28 14.29 4.43 1.08
N ASN A 29 14.37 5.67 0.60
CA ASN A 29 13.84 6.06 -0.69
C ASN A 29 14.96 6.61 -1.57
N ASN A 30 15.18 5.95 -2.70
CA ASN A 30 16.20 6.35 -3.68
C ASN A 30 15.53 6.57 -5.03
N SER A 31 15.78 7.70 -5.66
CA SER A 31 15.31 7.99 -7.01
C SER A 31 16.45 8.49 -7.88
N LEU A 32 16.58 7.94 -9.07
CA LEU A 32 17.47 8.39 -10.13
C LEU A 32 16.63 8.68 -11.38
N LEU A 33 16.73 9.90 -11.89
CA LEU A 33 16.09 10.31 -13.12
C LEU A 33 17.14 10.82 -14.12
N ALA A 34 17.14 10.27 -15.32
CA ALA A 34 17.90 10.77 -16.46
C ALA A 34 16.91 11.26 -17.54
N THR A 35 17.17 12.44 -18.09
CA THR A 35 16.36 13.03 -19.15
C THR A 35 17.27 13.42 -20.31
N LEU A 36 16.91 12.94 -21.50
CA LEU A 36 17.51 13.35 -22.75
C LEU A 36 16.50 14.14 -23.57
N ARG A 37 16.78 15.39 -23.85
CA ARG A 37 15.95 16.25 -24.70
C ARG A 37 16.68 16.53 -26.00
N SER A 38 16.06 16.17 -27.12
CA SER A 38 16.62 16.31 -28.47
C SER A 38 15.73 17.22 -29.33
N VAL A 39 16.31 18.30 -29.83
CA VAL A 39 15.66 19.18 -30.80
C VAL A 39 15.96 18.63 -32.19
N LEU A 40 15.00 17.87 -32.77
CA LEU A 40 15.17 17.18 -34.05
C LEU A 40 14.94 18.13 -35.23
N SER A 41 14.07 19.16 -35.03
CA SER A 41 13.86 20.24 -35.99
C SER A 41 13.27 21.47 -35.24
N PRO A 42 13.11 22.64 -35.91
CA PRO A 42 12.46 23.79 -35.28
C PRO A 42 11.04 23.53 -34.76
N LYS A 43 10.36 22.50 -35.30
CA LYS A 43 8.99 22.10 -34.92
C LYS A 43 8.89 20.81 -34.15
N LEU A 44 9.98 20.04 -34.04
CA LEU A 44 9.96 18.70 -33.47
C LEU A 44 10.99 18.56 -32.36
N THR A 45 10.52 18.24 -31.16
CA THR A 45 11.35 17.93 -29.98
C THR A 45 10.97 16.57 -29.43
N ASN A 46 11.97 15.78 -29.08
CA ASN A 46 11.80 14.53 -28.35
C ASN A 46 12.33 14.68 -26.93
N GLU A 47 11.69 14.05 -25.96
CA GLU A 47 12.11 13.97 -24.58
C GLU A 47 11.98 12.55 -24.06
N LEU A 48 13.14 11.90 -23.89
CA LEU A 48 13.25 10.57 -23.32
C LEU A 48 13.63 10.68 -21.83
N LYS A 49 12.86 10.01 -20.97
CA LYS A 49 13.11 9.93 -19.51
C LYS A 49 13.30 8.48 -19.11
N LEU A 50 14.34 8.23 -18.35
CA LEU A 50 14.57 6.96 -17.67
C LEU A 50 14.63 7.23 -16.17
N GLN A 51 13.74 6.55 -15.42
CA GLN A 51 13.69 6.65 -13.97
C GLN A 51 13.86 5.28 -13.33
N HIS A 52 14.71 5.24 -12.31
CA HIS A 52 14.79 4.13 -11.37
C HIS A 52 14.38 4.63 -9.99
N PHE A 53 13.46 3.92 -9.34
CA PHE A 53 12.98 4.26 -8.01
C PHE A 53 13.01 3.02 -7.13
N LEU A 54 13.61 3.14 -5.95
CA LEU A 54 13.70 2.11 -4.94
C LEU A 54 13.10 2.63 -3.64
N VAL A 55 12.07 1.95 -3.16
CA VAL A 55 11.49 2.13 -1.82
C VAL A 55 11.76 0.89 -1.00
N TYR A 56 12.23 1.08 0.20
CA TYR A 56 12.30 0.03 1.21
C TYR A 56 11.78 0.57 2.53
N GLU A 57 10.79 -0.11 3.08
CA GLU A 57 10.26 0.15 4.41
C GLU A 57 10.30 -1.12 5.23
N ALA A 58 10.75 -1.01 6.47
CA ALA A 58 10.73 -2.10 7.44
C ALA A 58 10.16 -1.61 8.76
N THR A 59 9.26 -2.41 9.33
CA THR A 59 8.72 -2.24 10.66
C THR A 59 9.17 -3.41 11.52
N THR A 60 9.88 -3.11 12.59
CA THR A 60 10.37 -4.11 13.53
C THR A 60 9.86 -3.82 14.93
N PRO A 61 9.74 -4.85 15.80
CA PRO A 61 9.40 -4.63 17.20
C PRO A 61 10.41 -3.71 17.88
N ASN A 62 9.96 -3.00 18.90
CA ASN A 62 10.80 -2.12 19.69
C ASN A 62 11.99 -2.86 20.32
N LYS A 63 13.21 -2.57 19.87
CA LYS A 63 14.44 -3.25 20.28
C LYS A 63 14.95 -2.86 21.67
N GLN A 64 14.38 -1.81 22.26
CA GLN A 64 14.82 -1.33 23.58
C GLN A 64 14.28 -2.17 24.73
N LEU A 65 13.26 -3.00 24.46
CA LEU A 65 12.67 -3.89 25.43
C LEU A 65 13.02 -5.35 25.09
N PRO A 66 13.53 -6.13 26.03
CA PRO A 66 13.67 -7.55 25.81
C PRO A 66 12.28 -8.14 25.59
N SER A 67 12.14 -8.99 24.57
CA SER A 67 10.89 -9.72 24.30
C SER A 67 9.73 -8.94 23.66
N SER A 68 10.01 -7.99 22.76
CA SER A 68 8.97 -7.39 21.95
C SER A 68 8.36 -8.32 20.88
N ASN A 69 8.95 -9.51 20.65
CA ASN A 69 8.41 -10.56 19.77
C ASN A 69 7.52 -11.56 20.53
N ILE A 70 6.76 -11.10 21.49
CA ILE A 70 5.82 -11.91 22.28
C ILE A 70 4.38 -11.60 21.85
N PRO A 71 3.41 -12.46 22.21
CA PRO A 71 2.01 -12.15 22.02
C PRO A 71 1.61 -10.82 22.67
N ARG A 72 0.71 -10.12 22.02
CA ARG A 72 0.11 -8.90 22.53
C ARG A 72 -1.04 -9.24 23.48
N ALA A 73 -1.15 -8.52 24.59
CA ALA A 73 -2.35 -8.49 25.42
C ALA A 73 -3.17 -7.25 25.10
N ILE A 74 -4.44 -7.44 24.83
CA ILE A 74 -5.44 -6.38 24.65
C ILE A 74 -6.42 -6.50 25.81
N VAL A 75 -6.36 -5.56 26.73
CA VAL A 75 -7.24 -5.51 27.89
C VAL A 75 -8.32 -4.46 27.61
N GLU A 76 -9.53 -4.92 27.32
CA GLU A 76 -10.69 -4.11 26.96
C GLU A 76 -11.50 -3.73 28.22
N ASN A 77 -12.35 -2.72 28.09
CA ASN A 77 -13.24 -2.27 29.15
C ASN A 77 -12.51 -1.91 30.46
N VAL A 78 -11.32 -1.30 30.33
CA VAL A 78 -10.61 -0.77 31.50
C VAL A 78 -11.21 0.57 31.85
N GLU A 79 -11.68 0.68 33.09
CA GLU A 79 -12.23 1.92 33.60
C GLU A 79 -11.11 2.93 33.86
N SER A 80 -11.25 4.13 33.30
CA SER A 80 -10.38 5.28 33.56
C SER A 80 -11.22 6.35 34.24
N ILE A 81 -10.80 6.75 35.44
CA ILE A 81 -11.48 7.78 36.23
C ILE A 81 -10.73 9.10 36.06
N SER A 82 -11.41 10.11 35.55
CA SER A 82 -10.90 11.48 35.46
C SER A 82 -11.89 12.46 36.11
N GLY A 83 -11.61 12.87 37.33
CA GLY A 83 -12.54 13.62 38.17
C GLY A 83 -13.79 12.77 38.51
N ASP A 84 -14.98 13.31 38.25
CA ASP A 84 -16.26 12.61 38.48
C ASP A 84 -16.76 11.80 37.25
N LYS A 85 -15.92 11.64 36.23
CA LYS A 85 -16.28 10.93 34.98
C LYS A 85 -15.54 9.63 34.87
N SER A 86 -16.29 8.54 34.68
CA SER A 86 -15.79 7.24 34.23
C SER A 86 -15.81 7.15 32.73
N MET A 87 -14.67 6.75 32.15
CA MET A 87 -14.56 6.39 30.72
C MET A 87 -13.96 4.99 30.63
N TYR A 88 -14.41 4.24 29.61
CA TYR A 88 -13.85 2.92 29.33
C TYR A 88 -12.89 3.03 28.15
N THR A 89 -11.75 2.38 28.27
CA THR A 89 -10.70 2.33 27.25
C THR A 89 -10.11 0.92 27.16
N SER A 90 -9.31 0.67 26.14
CA SER A 90 -8.49 -0.54 26.04
C SER A 90 -7.04 -0.21 26.28
N ILE A 91 -6.32 -1.12 26.94
CA ILE A 91 -4.87 -1.05 27.13
C ILE A 91 -4.22 -2.16 26.34
N GLN A 92 -3.16 -1.84 25.59
CA GLN A 92 -2.38 -2.80 24.84
C GLN A 92 -0.96 -2.86 25.35
N LEU A 93 -0.43 -4.06 25.53
CA LEU A 93 0.90 -4.33 26.02
C LEU A 93 1.45 -5.64 25.39
N GLY A 94 2.77 -5.86 25.46
CA GLY A 94 3.44 -7.02 24.86
C GLY A 94 3.89 -6.76 23.43
N GLY A 95 3.67 -7.71 22.54
CA GLY A 95 4.13 -7.63 21.15
C GLY A 95 3.38 -6.63 20.29
N GLN A 96 3.95 -6.32 19.16
CA GLN A 96 3.40 -5.35 18.22
C GLN A 96 2.62 -6.05 17.09
N ARG A 97 1.55 -5.41 16.62
CA ARG A 97 0.66 -5.92 15.58
C ARG A 97 1.36 -6.07 14.23
N TYR A 98 2.08 -5.03 13.78
CA TYR A 98 2.62 -4.90 12.43
C TYR A 98 4.12 -5.21 12.36
N ALA A 99 4.64 -6.02 13.28
CA ALA A 99 6.05 -6.36 13.28
C ALA A 99 6.27 -7.87 13.47
N PRO A 100 7.08 -8.49 12.60
CA PRO A 100 7.87 -7.85 11.54
C PRO A 100 7.09 -7.62 10.24
N GLU A 101 7.31 -6.45 9.62
CA GLU A 101 6.83 -6.15 8.26
C GLU A 101 7.97 -5.55 7.44
N HIS A 102 8.01 -5.83 6.16
CA HIS A 102 8.86 -5.10 5.23
C HIS A 102 8.25 -5.05 3.82
N PHE A 103 8.46 -3.91 3.17
CA PHE A 103 8.09 -3.68 1.78
C PHE A 103 9.32 -3.23 1.01
N LYS A 104 9.48 -3.75 -0.20
CA LYS A 104 10.52 -3.33 -1.11
C LYS A 104 9.96 -3.23 -2.51
N ASP A 105 9.93 -1.99 -3.03
CA ASP A 105 9.51 -1.71 -4.40
C ASP A 105 10.72 -1.25 -5.20
N ASN A 106 10.95 -1.92 -6.31
CA ASN A 106 11.97 -1.58 -7.29
C ASN A 106 11.26 -1.29 -8.61
N VAL A 107 11.28 -0.02 -9.02
CA VAL A 107 10.54 0.49 -10.17
C VAL A 107 11.52 0.99 -11.22
N LEU A 108 11.38 0.52 -12.44
CA LEU A 108 12.05 1.06 -13.62
C LEU A 108 10.99 1.62 -14.56
N GLN A 109 11.11 2.91 -14.90
CA GLN A 109 10.18 3.59 -15.82
C GLN A 109 10.92 4.22 -16.97
N LEU A 110 10.38 4.04 -18.17
CA LEU A 110 10.82 4.67 -19.42
C LEU A 110 9.64 5.45 -19.99
N VAL A 111 9.83 6.75 -20.19
CA VAL A 111 8.83 7.63 -20.82
C VAL A 111 9.47 8.31 -22.02
N ASP A 112 8.81 8.21 -23.16
CA ASP A 112 9.21 8.93 -24.37
C ASP A 112 8.09 9.85 -24.83
N ASN A 113 8.40 11.13 -24.98
CA ASN A 113 7.49 12.17 -25.44
C ASN A 113 8.02 12.81 -26.72
N MET A 114 7.16 12.94 -27.69
CA MET A 114 7.42 13.67 -28.92
C MET A 114 6.46 14.86 -29.04
N TYR A 115 7.02 16.05 -29.14
CA TYR A 115 6.29 17.30 -29.26
C TYR A 115 6.46 17.83 -30.68
N TYR A 116 5.37 17.94 -31.44
CA TYR A 116 5.35 18.50 -32.77
C TYR A 116 4.51 19.77 -32.77
N ASN A 117 5.17 20.91 -32.91
CA ASN A 117 4.55 22.22 -32.83
C ASN A 117 4.45 22.85 -34.22
N THR A 118 3.22 23.15 -34.64
CA THR A 118 2.95 23.91 -35.84
C THR A 118 2.49 25.33 -35.45
N ASP A 119 2.27 26.19 -36.40
CA ASP A 119 1.81 27.56 -36.16
C ASP A 119 0.40 27.63 -35.50
N ARG A 120 -0.40 26.55 -35.63
CA ARG A 120 -1.79 26.49 -35.17
C ARG A 120 -2.04 25.38 -34.14
N ILE A 121 -1.36 24.26 -34.25
CA ILE A 121 -1.66 23.05 -33.46
C ILE A 121 -0.37 22.55 -32.85
N ASN A 122 -0.41 22.25 -31.56
CA ASN A 122 0.62 21.57 -30.82
C ASN A 122 0.17 20.10 -30.61
N TYR A 123 0.99 19.18 -31.05
CA TYR A 123 0.77 17.75 -30.87
C TYR A 123 1.75 17.22 -29.84
N THR A 124 1.26 16.34 -28.98
CA THR A 124 2.08 15.54 -28.06
C THR A 124 1.74 14.09 -28.30
N PHE A 125 2.75 13.27 -28.57
CA PHE A 125 2.64 11.82 -28.62
C PHE A 125 3.58 11.25 -27.58
N GLY A 126 3.21 10.14 -26.96
CA GLY A 126 4.11 9.53 -25.99
C GLY A 126 3.82 8.06 -25.75
N ALA A 127 4.82 7.43 -25.15
CA ALA A 127 4.76 6.09 -24.60
C ALA A 127 5.33 6.09 -23.19
N ASP A 128 4.76 5.25 -22.33
CA ASP A 128 5.15 5.12 -20.92
C ASP A 128 5.19 3.62 -20.59
N PHE A 129 6.34 3.15 -20.10
CA PHE A 129 6.54 1.77 -19.69
C PHE A 129 7.10 1.77 -18.27
N MET A 130 6.38 1.16 -17.33
CA MET A 130 6.78 1.06 -15.94
C MET A 130 6.75 -0.40 -15.52
N TYR A 131 7.90 -0.92 -15.12
CA TYR A 131 8.04 -2.24 -14.55
C TYR A 131 8.32 -2.12 -13.06
N THR A 132 7.47 -2.76 -12.25
CA THR A 132 7.59 -2.80 -10.78
C THR A 132 7.86 -4.22 -10.33
N ASN A 133 8.95 -4.40 -9.57
CA ASN A 133 9.22 -5.60 -8.80
C ASN A 133 9.00 -5.30 -7.33
N MET A 134 8.00 -5.93 -6.74
CA MET A 134 7.57 -5.73 -5.37
C MET A 134 7.82 -6.96 -4.53
N LYS A 135 8.32 -6.77 -3.31
CA LYS A 135 8.43 -7.81 -2.29
C LYS A 135 7.79 -7.29 -1.02
N SER A 136 6.90 -8.07 -0.44
CA SER A 136 6.18 -7.70 0.76
C SER A 136 6.10 -8.86 1.73
N LEU A 137 6.58 -8.65 2.94
CA LEU A 137 6.21 -9.42 4.11
C LEU A 137 5.24 -8.58 4.93
N TYR A 138 4.00 -8.98 4.95
CA TYR A 138 2.98 -8.39 5.81
C TYR A 138 2.76 -9.28 7.01
N GLY A 139 3.53 -9.03 8.06
CA GLY A 139 3.58 -9.88 9.27
C GLY A 139 2.54 -9.51 10.32
N SER A 140 1.38 -8.97 9.90
CA SER A 140 0.32 -8.58 10.83
C SER A 140 -0.07 -9.73 11.76
N GLU A 141 -0.04 -9.45 13.07
CA GLU A 141 -0.46 -10.38 14.15
C GLU A 141 0.33 -11.70 14.21
N MET A 142 1.49 -11.82 13.59
CA MET A 142 2.29 -13.06 13.61
C MET A 142 2.78 -13.42 15.02
N ASN A 143 2.87 -12.45 15.92
CA ASN A 143 3.19 -12.70 17.33
C ASN A 143 2.00 -13.23 18.13
N GLY A 144 0.78 -13.11 17.61
CA GLY A 144 -0.46 -13.46 18.30
C GLY A 144 -0.96 -12.39 19.27
N ARG A 145 -2.20 -12.51 19.66
CA ARG A 145 -2.87 -11.58 20.59
C ARG A 145 -3.88 -12.30 21.46
N PHE A 146 -3.88 -11.95 22.74
CA PHE A 146 -4.85 -12.37 23.73
C PHE A 146 -5.78 -11.20 24.07
N PHE A 147 -7.07 -11.47 24.17
CA PHE A 147 -8.06 -10.48 24.55
C PHE A 147 -8.61 -10.78 25.94
N PHE A 148 -8.65 -9.76 26.77
CA PHE A 148 -9.15 -9.82 28.13
C PHE A 148 -10.23 -8.77 28.35
N THR A 149 -11.29 -9.11 29.07
CA THR A 149 -12.31 -8.16 29.48
C THR A 149 -12.01 -7.68 30.90
N GLY A 150 -11.53 -6.44 31.05
CA GLY A 150 -11.15 -5.83 32.33
C GLY A 150 -9.81 -6.30 32.87
N LEU A 151 -9.33 -5.56 33.85
CA LEU A 151 -8.03 -5.83 34.50
C LEU A 151 -8.03 -7.12 35.32
N ASP A 152 -9.18 -7.48 35.89
CA ASP A 152 -9.34 -8.68 36.72
C ASP A 152 -9.05 -9.96 35.90
N ASN A 153 -9.61 -10.08 34.70
CA ASN A 153 -9.33 -11.20 33.83
C ASN A 153 -7.88 -11.21 33.34
N PHE A 154 -7.29 -10.05 33.14
CA PHE A 154 -5.86 -9.96 32.80
C PHE A 154 -4.98 -10.39 33.97
N GLU A 155 -5.25 -9.98 35.20
CA GLU A 155 -4.53 -10.39 36.39
C GLU A 155 -4.55 -11.90 36.59
N HIS A 156 -5.71 -12.53 36.36
CA HIS A 156 -5.89 -13.99 36.49
C HIS A 156 -5.51 -14.78 35.24
N MET A 157 -4.98 -14.11 34.18
CA MET A 157 -4.61 -14.74 32.90
C MET A 157 -5.74 -15.56 32.26
N THR A 158 -6.96 -15.04 32.27
CA THR A 158 -8.17 -15.65 31.73
C THR A 158 -8.67 -14.88 30.50
N PRO A 159 -8.01 -15.04 29.32
CA PRO A 159 -8.44 -14.41 28.09
C PRO A 159 -9.73 -15.08 27.57
N TYR A 160 -10.60 -14.31 26.92
CA TYR A 160 -11.78 -14.85 26.27
C TYR A 160 -11.58 -15.19 24.79
N ARG A 161 -10.48 -14.67 24.18
CA ARG A 161 -10.15 -14.88 22.77
C ARG A 161 -8.64 -14.86 22.56
N TYR A 162 -8.17 -15.68 21.63
CA TYR A 162 -6.82 -15.67 21.09
C TYR A 162 -6.87 -15.65 19.58
N ALA A 163 -6.09 -14.79 18.94
CA ALA A 163 -5.95 -14.74 17.49
C ALA A 163 -4.47 -14.61 17.08
N ARG A 164 -4.10 -15.28 15.99
CA ARG A 164 -2.74 -15.26 15.44
C ARG A 164 -2.74 -15.56 13.95
N GLU A 165 -1.87 -14.90 13.22
CA GLU A 165 -1.51 -15.25 11.85
C GLU A 165 -0.28 -16.18 11.90
N ILE A 166 -0.40 -17.38 11.37
CA ILE A 166 0.66 -18.41 11.42
C ILE A 166 1.27 -18.54 10.04
N ALA A 167 2.60 -18.36 9.93
CA ALA A 167 3.33 -18.67 8.73
C ALA A 167 3.32 -20.19 8.49
N LEU A 168 2.90 -20.62 7.30
CA LEU A 168 2.89 -22.02 6.87
C LEU A 168 4.18 -22.40 6.15
N VAL A 169 5.04 -21.43 5.88
CA VAL A 169 6.34 -21.56 5.21
C VAL A 169 7.38 -20.73 5.97
N ASP A 170 8.65 -21.06 5.80
CA ASP A 170 9.77 -20.36 6.48
C ASP A 170 9.84 -18.87 6.12
N ASP A 171 9.57 -18.53 4.86
CA ASP A 171 9.53 -17.15 4.36
C ASP A 171 8.20 -16.88 3.65
N PRO A 172 7.19 -16.28 4.31
CA PRO A 172 5.91 -15.95 3.72
C PRO A 172 5.95 -14.69 2.84
N THR A 173 7.12 -14.15 2.54
CA THR A 173 7.26 -12.98 1.66
C THR A 173 6.58 -13.21 0.32
N VAL A 174 5.70 -12.31 -0.04
CA VAL A 174 5.03 -12.27 -1.35
C VAL A 174 5.90 -11.49 -2.33
N LYS A 175 6.02 -12.03 -3.55
CA LYS A 175 6.69 -11.34 -4.67
C LYS A 175 5.66 -11.06 -5.76
N MET A 176 5.63 -9.83 -6.24
CA MET A 176 4.74 -9.41 -7.31
C MET A 176 5.49 -8.57 -8.33
N ASN A 177 5.26 -8.89 -9.60
CA ASN A 177 5.79 -8.12 -10.72
C ASN A 177 4.63 -7.56 -11.52
N THR A 178 4.70 -6.28 -11.87
CA THR A 178 3.71 -5.62 -12.71
C THR A 178 4.38 -4.89 -13.87
N LEU A 179 3.72 -4.88 -15.01
CA LEU A 179 4.06 -4.06 -16.16
C LEU A 179 2.88 -3.14 -16.46
N ASN A 180 3.11 -1.85 -16.33
CA ASN A 180 2.20 -0.81 -16.82
C ASN A 180 2.78 -0.27 -18.12
N SER A 181 1.99 -0.24 -19.17
CA SER A 181 2.39 0.32 -20.46
C SER A 181 1.27 1.19 -21.01
N ALA A 182 1.65 2.32 -21.57
CA ALA A 182 0.70 3.24 -22.16
C ALA A 182 1.25 3.87 -23.42
N ILE A 183 0.32 4.16 -24.33
CA ILE A 183 0.56 5.05 -25.47
C ILE A 183 -0.49 6.16 -25.44
N TYR A 184 -0.13 7.34 -25.84
CA TYR A 184 -1.03 8.49 -25.83
C TYR A 184 -0.74 9.48 -26.94
N GLY A 185 -1.79 10.21 -27.34
CA GLY A 185 -1.71 11.32 -28.24
C GLY A 185 -2.63 12.45 -27.77
N GLN A 186 -2.18 13.67 -27.94
CA GLN A 186 -2.91 14.88 -27.58
C GLN A 186 -2.67 15.95 -28.61
N LEU A 187 -3.68 16.75 -28.89
CA LEU A 187 -3.59 17.97 -29.66
C LEU A 187 -4.09 19.16 -28.80
N GLN A 188 -3.49 20.31 -29.03
CA GLN A 188 -3.90 21.58 -28.44
C GLN A 188 -3.90 22.64 -29.52
N THR A 189 -5.00 23.38 -29.66
CA THR A 189 -5.15 24.40 -30.69
C THR A 189 -6.01 25.57 -30.23
N LYS A 190 -5.72 26.75 -30.73
CA LYS A 190 -6.60 27.92 -30.62
C LYS A 190 -7.57 27.93 -31.79
N LEU A 191 -8.87 27.80 -31.53
CA LEU A 191 -9.91 27.85 -32.57
C LEU A 191 -10.20 29.29 -32.99
N PHE A 192 -10.21 30.20 -32.04
CA PHE A 192 -10.31 31.65 -32.25
C PHE A 192 -9.65 32.38 -31.06
N THR A 193 -9.56 33.69 -31.14
CA THR A 193 -8.93 34.52 -30.10
C THR A 193 -9.55 34.29 -28.73
N GLY A 194 -8.74 33.95 -27.74
CA GLY A 194 -9.15 33.64 -26.38
C GLY A 194 -9.74 32.23 -26.20
N PHE A 195 -9.98 31.42 -27.25
CA PHE A 195 -10.58 30.10 -27.11
C PHE A 195 -9.63 28.98 -27.54
N GLU A 196 -9.29 28.12 -26.62
CA GLU A 196 -8.37 26.99 -26.79
C GLU A 196 -9.07 25.67 -26.53
N VAL A 197 -8.75 24.68 -27.34
CA VAL A 197 -9.19 23.27 -27.18
C VAL A 197 -7.98 22.38 -27.01
N MET A 198 -8.03 21.49 -26.03
CA MET A 198 -7.12 20.39 -25.85
C MET A 198 -7.92 19.10 -25.92
N ALA A 199 -7.53 18.17 -26.78
CA ALA A 199 -8.15 16.87 -26.88
C ALA A 199 -7.08 15.78 -26.94
N GLY A 200 -7.31 14.67 -26.29
CA GLY A 200 -6.34 13.58 -26.25
C GLY A 200 -6.98 12.23 -25.96
N ILE A 201 -6.21 11.20 -26.22
CA ILE A 201 -6.55 9.83 -25.92
C ILE A 201 -5.32 9.12 -25.36
N ARG A 202 -5.52 8.29 -24.33
CA ARG A 202 -4.50 7.42 -23.74
C ARG A 202 -5.05 6.01 -23.68
N ALA A 203 -4.23 5.04 -24.07
CA ALA A 203 -4.51 3.63 -23.93
C ALA A 203 -3.51 3.03 -22.95
N ASP A 204 -4.00 2.50 -21.85
CA ASP A 204 -3.19 1.87 -20.81
C ASP A 204 -3.44 0.35 -20.81
N TYR A 205 -2.36 -0.39 -20.63
CA TYR A 205 -2.38 -1.84 -20.43
C TYR A 205 -1.54 -2.17 -19.20
N THR A 206 -2.17 -2.79 -18.20
CA THR A 206 -1.50 -3.28 -16.98
C THR A 206 -1.57 -4.79 -16.94
N ARG A 207 -0.44 -5.44 -16.61
CA ARG A 207 -0.34 -6.88 -16.41
C ARG A 207 0.32 -7.20 -15.10
N TYR A 208 -0.34 -8.04 -14.30
CA TYR A 208 0.20 -8.65 -13.09
C TYR A 208 0.75 -10.03 -13.45
N PHE A 209 2.05 -10.27 -13.24
CA PHE A 209 2.69 -11.53 -13.63
C PHE A 209 2.54 -12.64 -12.59
N ASN A 210 2.21 -12.26 -11.35
CA ASN A 210 2.01 -13.18 -10.24
C ASN A 210 0.53 -13.18 -9.83
N HIS A 211 0.09 -14.28 -9.32
CA HIS A 211 -1.29 -14.50 -8.86
C HIS A 211 -1.28 -15.41 -7.62
N ALA A 212 -2.39 -15.42 -6.88
CA ALA A 212 -2.63 -16.34 -5.78
C ALA A 212 -2.68 -17.79 -6.29
N ASN A 213 -2.48 -18.77 -5.42
CA ASN A 213 -2.69 -20.17 -5.76
C ASN A 213 -4.19 -20.47 -5.87
N PHE A 214 -4.51 -21.53 -6.60
CA PHE A 214 -5.89 -22.02 -6.69
C PHE A 214 -6.35 -22.51 -5.30
N ASN A 215 -7.50 -22.01 -4.88
CA ASN A 215 -8.14 -22.43 -3.63
C ASN A 215 -9.41 -23.21 -3.94
N GLN A 216 -9.39 -24.53 -3.64
CA GLN A 216 -10.50 -25.43 -3.94
C GLN A 216 -11.76 -25.04 -3.15
N THR A 217 -11.62 -24.66 -1.87
CA THR A 217 -12.77 -24.26 -1.05
C THR A 217 -13.49 -23.04 -1.60
N VAL A 218 -12.74 -22.02 -2.04
CA VAL A 218 -13.31 -20.82 -2.66
C VAL A 218 -14.04 -21.20 -3.95
N TYR A 219 -13.47 -22.11 -4.73
CA TYR A 219 -14.10 -22.57 -5.97
C TYR A 219 -15.38 -23.36 -5.71
N ASP A 220 -15.39 -24.25 -4.71
CA ASP A 220 -16.54 -25.08 -4.38
C ASP A 220 -17.70 -24.25 -3.80
N GLU A 221 -17.39 -23.27 -2.98
CA GLU A 221 -18.38 -22.42 -2.30
C GLU A 221 -18.91 -21.26 -3.16
N LEU A 222 -18.04 -20.67 -3.99
CA LEU A 222 -18.36 -19.42 -4.71
C LEU A 222 -18.27 -19.54 -6.23
N GLY A 223 -17.75 -20.65 -6.76
CA GLY A 223 -17.50 -20.80 -8.20
C GLY A 223 -16.40 -19.89 -8.76
N LEU A 224 -15.59 -19.27 -7.88
CA LEU A 224 -14.57 -18.30 -8.26
C LEU A 224 -13.18 -18.92 -8.28
N ARG A 225 -12.41 -18.67 -9.33
CA ARG A 225 -10.99 -19.04 -9.40
C ARG A 225 -10.15 -17.97 -8.74
N THR A 226 -9.25 -18.35 -7.84
CA THR A 226 -8.31 -17.46 -7.15
C THR A 226 -6.99 -17.28 -7.90
N ASP A 227 -6.69 -18.15 -8.86
CA ASP A 227 -5.41 -18.24 -9.60
C ASP A 227 -5.43 -17.54 -10.97
N ASN A 228 -6.40 -16.69 -11.23
CA ASN A 228 -6.48 -15.96 -12.49
C ASN A 228 -5.35 -14.93 -12.62
N VAL A 229 -4.67 -14.94 -13.77
CA VAL A 229 -3.76 -13.85 -14.14
C VAL A 229 -4.60 -12.61 -14.48
N ILE A 230 -4.29 -11.51 -13.84
CA ILE A 230 -5.01 -10.24 -14.02
C ILE A 230 -4.27 -9.38 -15.03
N SER A 231 -5.01 -8.90 -16.02
CA SER A 231 -4.58 -7.83 -16.90
C SER A 231 -5.75 -6.90 -17.19
N THR A 232 -5.46 -5.62 -17.35
CA THR A 232 -6.47 -4.59 -17.61
C THR A 232 -6.07 -3.79 -18.84
N PHE A 233 -7.07 -3.44 -19.66
CA PHE A 233 -6.92 -2.48 -20.73
C PHE A 233 -7.92 -1.35 -20.55
N GLN A 234 -7.44 -0.11 -20.66
CA GLN A 234 -8.26 1.07 -20.44
C GLN A 234 -8.02 2.09 -21.55
N LEU A 235 -9.10 2.58 -22.14
CA LEU A 235 -9.06 3.66 -23.11
C LEU A 235 -9.59 4.94 -22.44
N GLN A 236 -8.79 6.00 -22.45
CA GLN A 236 -9.00 7.21 -21.68
C GLN A 236 -9.03 8.46 -22.58
N PRO A 237 -10.14 8.71 -23.29
CA PRO A 237 -10.33 9.96 -24.02
C PRO A 237 -10.55 11.12 -23.04
N ARG A 238 -10.04 12.31 -23.41
CA ARG A 238 -10.23 13.53 -22.65
C ARG A 238 -10.31 14.74 -23.58
N VAL A 239 -11.10 15.73 -23.16
CA VAL A 239 -11.22 17.03 -23.83
C VAL A 239 -11.30 18.14 -22.79
N GLN A 240 -10.66 19.24 -23.09
CA GLN A 240 -10.72 20.46 -22.28
C GLN A 240 -10.89 21.66 -23.20
N PHE A 241 -11.75 22.58 -22.80
CA PHE A 241 -11.96 23.87 -23.39
C PHE A 241 -11.50 24.95 -22.42
N THR A 242 -10.76 25.93 -22.89
CA THR A 242 -10.36 27.11 -22.11
C THR A 242 -10.78 28.34 -22.88
N TRP A 243 -11.59 29.16 -22.28
CA TRP A 243 -12.06 30.40 -22.86
C TRP A 243 -11.65 31.61 -22.00
N ASP A 244 -10.77 32.42 -22.52
CA ASP A 244 -10.43 33.75 -22.02
C ASP A 244 -11.38 34.77 -22.68
N VAL A 245 -12.42 35.18 -21.96
CA VAL A 245 -13.59 35.89 -22.51
C VAL A 245 -13.20 37.18 -23.24
N ASN A 246 -12.19 37.86 -22.75
CA ASN A 246 -11.76 39.18 -23.28
C ASN A 246 -10.32 39.17 -23.81
N ASP A 247 -9.67 37.98 -23.90
CA ASP A 247 -8.24 37.81 -24.25
C ASP A 247 -7.29 38.69 -23.39
N LYS A 248 -7.69 38.95 -22.14
CA LYS A 248 -6.95 39.79 -21.17
C LYS A 248 -6.51 39.01 -19.94
N HIS A 249 -6.75 37.73 -19.92
CA HIS A 249 -6.47 36.82 -18.77
C HIS A 249 -7.12 37.26 -17.45
N GLN A 250 -8.26 37.98 -17.54
CA GLN A 250 -9.02 38.43 -16.39
C GLN A 250 -10.15 37.47 -16.02
N ASP A 251 -10.92 37.02 -17.04
CA ASP A 251 -12.03 36.10 -16.87
C ASP A 251 -11.79 34.84 -17.72
N ILE A 252 -11.41 33.73 -17.07
CA ILE A 252 -11.10 32.48 -17.75
C ILE A 252 -12.10 31.38 -17.33
N ILE A 253 -12.82 30.84 -18.31
CA ILE A 253 -13.73 29.74 -18.14
C ILE A 253 -13.02 28.46 -18.62
N ARG A 254 -13.00 27.38 -17.79
CA ARG A 254 -12.49 26.08 -18.18
C ARG A 254 -13.54 25.01 -17.99
N LEU A 255 -13.70 24.17 -19.00
CA LEU A 255 -14.56 23.02 -19.01
C LEU A 255 -13.77 21.82 -19.50
N GLY A 256 -13.90 20.69 -18.81
CA GLY A 256 -13.23 19.45 -19.21
C GLY A 256 -14.10 18.24 -18.93
N ALA A 257 -13.96 17.24 -19.79
CA ALA A 257 -14.55 15.93 -19.60
C ALA A 257 -13.54 14.85 -20.05
N GLY A 258 -13.62 13.67 -19.40
CA GLY A 258 -12.74 12.56 -19.78
C GLY A 258 -13.06 11.30 -19.00
N ILE A 259 -12.51 10.20 -19.50
CA ILE A 259 -12.46 8.92 -18.81
C ILE A 259 -11.08 8.80 -18.18
N PHE A 260 -11.03 8.47 -16.90
CA PHE A 260 -9.81 8.29 -16.13
C PHE A 260 -9.83 6.90 -15.52
N GLY A 261 -8.75 6.17 -15.67
CA GLY A 261 -8.55 4.87 -15.06
C GLY A 261 -7.52 4.93 -13.96
N SER A 262 -7.59 3.97 -13.05
CA SER A 262 -6.55 3.68 -12.07
C SER A 262 -6.20 2.21 -12.10
N ASP A 263 -4.98 1.88 -11.73
CA ASP A 263 -4.57 0.49 -11.53
C ASP A 263 -5.23 -0.10 -10.27
N LEU A 264 -5.27 -1.43 -10.22
CA LEU A 264 -5.70 -2.14 -9.03
C LEU A 264 -4.73 -1.85 -7.88
N ASN A 265 -5.26 -1.80 -6.67
CA ASN A 265 -4.46 -1.61 -5.48
C ASN A 265 -3.52 -2.82 -5.28
N ASN A 266 -2.22 -2.60 -5.35
CA ASN A 266 -1.19 -3.61 -5.16
C ASN A 266 -1.31 -4.33 -3.80
N TYR A 267 -1.73 -3.63 -2.76
CA TYR A 267 -1.98 -4.19 -1.44
C TYR A 267 -3.04 -5.31 -1.45
N SER A 268 -4.13 -5.13 -2.19
CA SER A 268 -5.17 -6.15 -2.34
C SER A 268 -4.63 -7.39 -3.06
N MET A 269 -3.77 -7.20 -4.06
CA MET A 269 -3.14 -8.32 -4.79
C MET A 269 -2.16 -9.09 -3.90
N ILE A 270 -1.36 -8.38 -3.10
CA ILE A 270 -0.43 -8.97 -2.16
C ILE A 270 -1.19 -9.78 -1.10
N ASN A 271 -2.26 -9.24 -0.54
CA ASN A 271 -3.08 -9.94 0.44
C ASN A 271 -3.70 -11.21 -0.12
N ASN A 272 -4.21 -11.18 -1.36
CA ASN A 272 -4.71 -12.39 -2.01
C ASN A 272 -3.65 -13.49 -2.11
N MET A 273 -2.41 -13.14 -2.44
CA MET A 273 -1.30 -14.09 -2.52
C MET A 273 -0.77 -14.54 -1.15
N LEU A 274 -0.92 -13.71 -0.12
CA LEU A 274 -0.50 -14.04 1.24
C LEU A 274 -1.48 -15.00 1.91
N PHE A 275 -2.79 -14.72 1.77
CA PHE A 275 -3.87 -15.44 2.41
C PHE A 275 -4.57 -16.45 1.47
N ASP A 276 -3.89 -16.95 0.47
CA ASP A 276 -4.40 -17.97 -0.44
C ASP A 276 -4.45 -19.40 0.17
N GLY A 277 -4.07 -19.53 1.44
CA GLY A 277 -4.02 -20.80 2.17
C GLY A 277 -2.68 -21.52 2.10
N THR A 278 -1.68 -20.99 1.39
CA THR A 278 -0.36 -21.64 1.24
C THR A 278 0.77 -20.98 2.02
N LYS A 279 0.63 -19.70 2.38
CA LYS A 279 1.70 -18.94 3.04
C LYS A 279 1.39 -18.60 4.48
N VAL A 280 0.16 -18.21 4.76
CA VAL A 280 -0.30 -17.78 6.07
C VAL A 280 -1.68 -18.36 6.33
N ALA A 281 -1.92 -18.81 7.54
CA ALA A 281 -3.22 -19.22 8.04
C ALA A 281 -3.61 -18.35 9.23
N SER A 282 -4.89 -17.99 9.32
CA SER A 282 -5.45 -17.26 10.44
C SER A 282 -6.03 -18.22 11.47
N VAL A 283 -5.65 -18.03 12.74
CA VAL A 283 -6.22 -18.73 13.90
C VAL A 283 -7.00 -17.73 14.73
N ASP A 284 -8.23 -18.06 15.07
CA ASP A 284 -9.09 -17.27 15.95
C ASP A 284 -9.87 -18.23 16.85
N ILE A 285 -9.53 -18.26 18.14
CA ILE A 285 -10.06 -19.18 19.13
C ILE A 285 -10.79 -18.37 20.20
N GLN A 286 -12.00 -18.82 20.57
CA GLN A 286 -12.82 -18.16 21.59
C GLN A 286 -13.31 -19.16 22.63
N GLY A 287 -13.65 -18.66 23.82
CA GLY A 287 -14.22 -19.44 24.91
C GLY A 287 -13.24 -20.42 25.55
N ASN A 288 -13.70 -21.61 25.87
CA ASN A 288 -12.94 -22.59 26.67
C ASN A 288 -11.72 -23.20 25.97
N LEU A 289 -11.55 -22.98 24.68
CA LEU A 289 -10.40 -23.47 23.91
C LEU A 289 -9.25 -22.47 23.87
N VAL A 290 -9.43 -21.27 24.42
CA VAL A 290 -8.38 -20.26 24.48
C VAL A 290 -7.26 -20.71 25.41
N PRO A 291 -6.00 -20.77 24.94
CA PRO A 291 -4.89 -21.19 25.80
C PRO A 291 -4.62 -20.13 26.89
N THR A 292 -4.19 -20.61 28.06
CA THR A 292 -3.77 -19.72 29.14
C THR A 292 -2.39 -19.14 28.82
N PRO A 293 -2.22 -17.81 28.70
CA PRO A 293 -0.94 -17.20 28.39
C PRO A 293 0.04 -17.27 29.56
N ASN A 294 1.33 -17.37 29.23
CA ASN A 294 2.41 -17.30 30.19
C ASN A 294 3.41 -16.19 29.80
N PHE A 295 2.99 -14.94 29.95
CA PHE A 295 3.82 -13.77 29.60
C PHE A 295 5.20 -13.75 30.27
N PRO A 296 5.38 -14.17 31.54
CA PRO A 296 6.71 -14.29 32.15
C PRO A 296 7.63 -15.28 31.42
N ALA A 297 7.10 -16.40 30.90
CA ALA A 297 7.88 -17.36 30.09
C ALA A 297 8.20 -16.78 28.73
N TYR A 298 7.22 -16.20 28.03
CA TYR A 298 7.39 -15.56 26.72
C TYR A 298 8.44 -14.45 26.74
N ARG A 299 8.51 -13.67 27.85
CA ARG A 299 9.53 -12.62 28.01
C ARG A 299 10.94 -13.17 28.17
N LYS A 300 11.10 -14.38 28.70
CA LYS A 300 12.39 -15.06 28.84
C LYS A 300 12.80 -15.74 27.52
N ASP A 301 11.85 -16.37 26.86
CA ASP A 301 12.02 -17.07 25.60
C ASP A 301 10.78 -16.91 24.72
N PRO A 302 10.79 -15.99 23.76
CA PRO A 302 9.68 -15.74 22.85
C PRO A 302 9.26 -16.97 22.02
N SER A 303 10.14 -17.95 21.82
CA SER A 303 9.82 -19.18 21.08
C SER A 303 8.81 -20.08 21.80
N THR A 304 8.54 -19.81 23.06
CA THR A 304 7.55 -20.55 23.87
C THR A 304 6.12 -20.02 23.73
N ALA A 305 5.96 -18.95 22.94
CA ALA A 305 4.66 -18.29 22.72
C ALA A 305 3.82 -18.94 21.60
#